data_113d622d85ecc58cade3cb6e82eae5e4
#
_entry.id   113d622d85ecc58cade3cb6e82eae5e4
#
_cell.length_a   1.000
_cell.length_b   1.000
_cell.length_c   1.000
_cell.angle_alpha   90.00
_cell.angle_beta   90.00
_cell.angle_gamma   90.00
#
_symmetry.space_group_name_H-M   'P 1'
#
loop_
_entity.id
_entity.type
_entity.pdbx_description
1 polymer ?
#
loop_
_entity_poly.entity_id
_entity_poly.type
_entity_poly.pdbx_seq_one_letter_code
_entity_poly.pdbx_strand_id
1 'polypeptide(L)'
;MSEKTIKNLVETRKRVVVDVNQRQLSVDAGARILGMSRQGFWKLRRKVNEFGLDAVVGRKRGPKAYQRPHNRTSKWIEETVERFFNLYGVGPDRMVWLLEDCGIIVSRATVYRILVRRRLVTPKCKEKRRPVTLYTKGYPGEEVQIDTTEPMGKSGPTLITAVDDFSRWGMGDCYWGNRSEQAAEFLRRMVMSAPFPIKAVRTDNGSEFKKYFIICCQELDIRIIRNPVHHPTSNGKVERLHRTIEEECFWRVAAKPDDLDYARYWLSRYLGWYNTKRRHGGYGMKGRTPQQRIEDYIINNPSYLQGADVNETLILYIFV
;
A
#
# COMPACT_ATOMS: atom_id res chain seq x y z
N MET A 1 33.95 10.32 6.69
CA MET A 1 34.98 10.83 7.63
C MET A 1 34.42 10.73 9.04
N SER A 2 35.21 10.25 10.02
CA SER A 2 34.76 10.21 11.42
C SER A 2 34.67 11.64 11.99
N GLU A 3 33.86 11.80 13.05
CA GLU A 3 33.67 13.09 13.73
C GLU A 3 34.98 13.63 14.30
N LYS A 4 35.85 12.72 14.78
CA LYS A 4 37.19 12.99 15.27
C LYS A 4 38.10 13.55 14.17
N THR A 5 38.03 13.01 12.95
CA THR A 5 38.78 13.48 11.77
C THR A 5 38.39 14.88 11.36
N ILE A 6 37.09 15.20 11.44
CA ILE A 6 36.56 16.54 11.10
C ILE A 6 37.02 17.58 12.12
N LYS A 7 36.97 17.27 13.43
CA LYS A 7 37.46 18.15 14.48
C LYS A 7 38.95 18.46 14.30
N ASN A 8 39.79 17.45 14.07
CA ASN A 8 41.22 17.64 13.83
C ASN A 8 41.51 18.52 12.61
N LEU A 9 40.77 18.35 11.52
CA LEU A 9 40.89 19.16 10.31
C LEU A 9 40.56 20.64 10.58
N VAL A 10 39.53 20.90 11.39
CA VAL A 10 39.11 22.25 11.77
C VAL A 10 40.19 22.92 12.61
N GLU A 11 40.71 22.24 13.61
CA GLU A 11 41.80 22.76 14.48
C GLU A 11 43.07 23.05 13.67
N THR A 12 43.47 22.14 12.79
CA THR A 12 44.61 22.38 11.89
C THR A 12 44.40 23.63 11.01
N ARG A 13 43.23 23.83 10.47
CA ARG A 13 42.90 25.02 9.67
C ARG A 13 42.99 26.29 10.51
N LYS A 14 42.44 26.29 11.71
CA LYS A 14 42.49 27.45 12.61
C LYS A 14 43.95 27.84 12.90
N ARG A 15 44.76 26.84 13.29
CA ARG A 15 46.18 27.05 13.63
C ARG A 15 46.97 27.64 12.45
N VAL A 16 46.89 27.01 11.27
CA VAL A 16 47.59 27.49 10.07
C VAL A 16 47.23 28.94 9.69
N VAL A 17 45.93 29.32 9.81
CA VAL A 17 45.54 30.71 9.53
C VAL A 17 46.07 31.70 10.54
N VAL A 18 46.12 31.31 11.83
CA VAL A 18 46.72 32.12 12.91
C VAL A 18 48.21 32.32 12.64
N ASP A 19 48.95 31.21 12.38
CA ASP A 19 50.40 31.27 12.12
C ASP A 19 50.77 32.16 10.93
N VAL A 20 49.95 32.13 9.87
CA VAL A 20 50.11 33.04 8.73
C VAL A 20 49.76 34.47 9.08
N ASN A 21 48.77 34.73 9.93
CA ASN A 21 48.41 36.09 10.36
C ASN A 21 49.50 36.69 11.25
N GLN A 22 50.16 35.86 12.08
CA GLN A 22 51.27 36.24 12.93
C GLN A 22 52.65 36.26 12.21
N ARG A 23 52.63 36.05 10.87
CA ARG A 23 53.84 36.00 10.03
C ARG A 23 54.84 34.89 10.36
N GLN A 24 54.41 33.86 11.09
CA GLN A 24 55.20 32.65 11.41
C GLN A 24 55.26 31.71 10.20
N LEU A 25 54.27 31.76 9.31
CA LEU A 25 54.23 31.00 8.07
C LEU A 25 53.97 31.96 6.89
N SER A 26 54.55 31.62 5.72
CA SER A 26 54.13 32.29 4.47
C SER A 26 52.78 31.81 3.97
N VAL A 27 52.08 32.64 3.18
CA VAL A 27 50.80 32.28 2.56
C VAL A 27 50.93 31.03 1.71
N ASP A 28 52.02 30.85 1.00
CA ASP A 28 52.26 29.66 0.17
C ASP A 28 52.52 28.39 1.00
N ALA A 29 53.19 28.52 2.12
CA ALA A 29 53.38 27.40 3.07
C ALA A 29 52.04 27.01 3.70
N GLY A 30 51.23 27.98 4.15
CA GLY A 30 49.88 27.70 4.69
C GLY A 30 48.95 27.04 3.68
N ALA A 31 48.97 27.47 2.44
CA ALA A 31 48.20 26.88 1.37
C ALA A 31 48.59 25.42 1.11
N ARG A 32 49.90 25.10 1.08
CA ARG A 32 50.42 23.75 0.90
C ARG A 32 50.04 22.83 2.07
N ILE A 33 50.15 23.27 3.32
CA ILE A 33 49.80 22.51 4.51
C ILE A 33 48.33 22.13 4.47
N LEU A 34 47.43 23.03 4.01
CA LEU A 34 45.99 22.77 3.95
C LEU A 34 45.54 22.11 2.63
N GLY A 35 46.47 21.79 1.72
CA GLY A 35 46.15 21.13 0.45
C GLY A 35 45.25 21.96 -0.45
N MET A 36 45.38 23.31 -0.44
CA MET A 36 44.54 24.22 -1.23
C MET A 36 45.38 25.17 -2.08
N SER A 37 44.77 25.77 -3.11
CA SER A 37 45.43 26.76 -3.90
C SER A 37 45.72 28.06 -3.09
N ARG A 38 46.75 28.83 -3.48
CA ARG A 38 47.06 30.13 -2.87
C ARG A 38 45.85 31.04 -2.81
N GLN A 39 45.07 31.10 -3.90
CA GLN A 39 43.84 31.90 -3.95
C GLN A 39 42.77 31.36 -2.97
N GLY A 40 42.65 30.03 -2.85
CA GLY A 40 41.74 29.37 -1.87
C GLY A 40 42.09 29.75 -0.44
N PHE A 41 43.39 29.73 -0.12
CA PHE A 41 43.87 30.10 1.20
C PHE A 41 43.65 31.65 1.47
N TRP A 42 43.90 32.50 0.51
CA TRP A 42 43.60 33.93 0.61
C TRP A 42 42.12 34.21 0.92
N LYS A 43 41.21 33.52 0.23
CA LYS A 43 39.77 33.59 0.51
C LYS A 43 39.41 33.12 1.92
N LEU A 44 40.05 32.04 2.37
CA LEU A 44 39.86 31.49 3.73
C LEU A 44 40.35 32.47 4.78
N ARG A 45 41.57 33.03 4.62
CA ARG A 45 42.19 34.00 5.51
C ARG A 45 41.37 35.30 5.61
N ARG A 46 40.91 35.85 4.46
CA ARG A 46 40.04 37.02 4.43
C ARG A 46 38.77 36.78 5.21
N LYS A 47 38.15 35.61 5.01
CA LYS A 47 36.92 35.19 5.71
C LYS A 47 37.12 35.07 7.22
N VAL A 48 38.27 34.51 7.65
CA VAL A 48 38.60 34.42 9.07
C VAL A 48 38.83 35.76 9.69
N ASN A 49 39.53 36.67 8.98
CA ASN A 49 39.77 37.99 9.48
C ASN A 49 38.50 38.87 9.58
N GLU A 50 37.50 38.58 8.71
CA GLU A 50 36.20 39.30 8.69
C GLU A 50 35.20 38.72 9.71
N PHE A 51 35.15 37.39 9.88
CA PHE A 51 34.10 36.68 10.64
C PHE A 51 34.63 35.89 11.84
N GLY A 52 35.92 35.97 12.16
CA GLY A 52 36.55 35.21 13.27
C GLY A 52 36.97 33.79 12.91
N LEU A 53 37.69 33.13 13.83
CA LEU A 53 38.31 31.81 13.63
C LEU A 53 37.31 30.69 13.32
N ASP A 54 36.08 30.78 13.78
CA ASP A 54 35.06 29.80 13.49
C ASP A 54 34.57 29.80 12.03
N ALA A 55 34.91 30.85 11.29
CA ALA A 55 34.64 30.92 9.85
C ALA A 55 35.48 29.94 9.00
N VAL A 56 36.49 29.30 9.63
CA VAL A 56 37.27 28.18 9.03
C VAL A 56 36.35 26.99 8.67
N VAL A 57 35.30 26.78 9.44
CA VAL A 57 34.30 25.79 9.14
C VAL A 57 33.48 26.27 7.93
N GLY A 58 33.55 25.52 6.84
CA GLY A 58 32.74 25.84 5.66
C GLY A 58 31.24 25.83 6.00
N ARG A 59 30.50 26.87 5.60
CA ARG A 59 29.04 26.82 5.71
C ARG A 59 28.50 25.68 4.88
N LYS A 60 27.53 24.93 5.42
CA LYS A 60 26.81 23.92 4.63
C LYS A 60 26.28 24.56 3.36
N ARG A 61 26.65 24.00 2.20
CA ARG A 61 26.09 24.43 0.91
C ARG A 61 24.62 24.05 0.87
N GLY A 62 23.79 24.91 0.40
CA GLY A 62 22.35 24.70 0.25
C GLY A 62 21.52 25.91 0.67
N PRO A 63 20.21 25.87 0.42
CA PRO A 63 19.31 26.91 0.87
C PRO A 63 19.36 27.05 2.39
N LYS A 64 19.28 28.28 2.88
CA LYS A 64 19.22 28.53 4.33
C LYS A 64 17.93 27.92 4.90
N ALA A 65 17.95 27.46 6.15
CA ALA A 65 16.82 26.76 6.79
C ALA A 65 15.50 27.56 6.75
N TYR A 66 15.57 28.89 6.71
CA TYR A 66 14.38 29.77 6.60
C TYR A 66 13.91 30.00 5.15
N GLN A 67 14.71 29.64 4.15
CA GLN A 67 14.33 29.77 2.74
C GLN A 67 13.52 28.55 2.33
N ARG A 68 12.20 28.70 2.22
CA ARG A 68 11.35 27.66 1.65
C ARG A 68 11.55 27.59 0.13
N PRO A 69 11.79 26.41 -0.44
CA PRO A 69 11.79 26.26 -1.89
C PRO A 69 10.44 26.75 -2.46
N HIS A 70 10.46 27.46 -3.58
CA HIS A 70 9.25 27.98 -4.24
C HIS A 70 8.25 26.90 -4.63
N ASN A 71 8.74 25.67 -4.89
CA ASN A 71 7.93 24.50 -5.24
C ASN A 71 7.54 23.62 -4.03
N ARG A 72 7.71 24.10 -2.81
CA ARG A 72 7.29 23.34 -1.63
C ARG A 72 5.76 23.27 -1.58
N THR A 73 5.25 22.06 -1.36
CA THR A 73 3.82 21.81 -1.09
C THR A 73 3.29 22.76 0.00
N SER A 74 2.11 23.31 -0.22
CA SER A 74 1.46 24.24 0.71
C SER A 74 1.18 23.57 2.07
N LYS A 75 1.17 24.38 3.12
CA LYS A 75 1.03 23.90 4.49
C LYS A 75 -0.30 23.17 4.70
N TRP A 76 -1.40 23.66 4.13
CA TRP A 76 -2.71 23.08 4.26
C TRP A 76 -2.79 21.65 3.64
N ILE A 77 -2.10 21.39 2.52
CA ILE A 77 -2.00 20.04 1.93
C ILE A 77 -1.22 19.12 2.87
N GLU A 78 -0.11 19.58 3.46
CA GLU A 78 0.65 18.76 4.43
C GLU A 78 -0.22 18.39 5.64
N GLU A 79 -1.02 19.33 6.15
CA GLU A 79 -1.94 19.11 7.27
C GLU A 79 -3.10 18.18 6.90
N THR A 80 -3.62 18.28 5.67
CA THR A 80 -4.65 17.38 5.17
C THR A 80 -4.13 15.94 5.04
N VAL A 81 -2.90 15.76 4.51
CA VAL A 81 -2.25 14.43 4.43
C VAL A 81 -2.07 13.83 5.82
N GLU A 82 -1.62 14.63 6.80
CA GLU A 82 -1.45 14.19 8.18
C GLU A 82 -2.79 13.79 8.80
N ARG A 83 -3.83 14.60 8.65
CA ARG A 83 -5.18 14.30 9.15
C ARG A 83 -5.74 13.01 8.54
N PHE A 84 -5.62 12.84 7.22
CA PHE A 84 -6.08 11.63 6.55
C PHE A 84 -5.29 10.39 6.96
N PHE A 85 -3.98 10.53 7.19
CA PHE A 85 -3.17 9.43 7.70
C PHE A 85 -3.63 8.98 9.09
N ASN A 86 -3.90 9.93 9.98
CA ASN A 86 -4.37 9.62 11.35
C ASN A 86 -5.79 9.01 11.34
N LEU A 87 -6.67 9.45 10.42
CA LEU A 87 -8.02 8.91 10.32
C LEU A 87 -8.07 7.53 9.66
N TYR A 88 -7.34 7.34 8.57
CA TYR A 88 -7.50 6.17 7.71
C TYR A 88 -6.34 5.17 7.77
N GLY A 89 -5.16 5.55 8.29
CA GLY A 89 -3.99 4.68 8.38
C GLY A 89 -3.48 4.17 7.04
N VAL A 90 -3.71 4.92 5.95
CA VAL A 90 -3.43 4.45 4.58
C VAL A 90 -2.05 4.86 4.09
N GLY A 91 -1.42 3.98 3.31
CA GLY A 91 -0.14 4.27 2.66
C GLY A 91 -0.22 5.30 1.53
N PRO A 92 0.95 5.76 1.00
CA PRO A 92 1.02 6.85 0.02
C PRO A 92 0.18 6.64 -1.24
N ASP A 93 0.07 5.41 -1.75
CA ASP A 93 -0.69 5.13 -2.97
C ASP A 93 -2.19 5.38 -2.77
N ARG A 94 -2.76 4.87 -1.68
CA ARG A 94 -4.17 5.08 -1.33
C ARG A 94 -4.44 6.52 -0.90
N MET A 95 -3.48 7.16 -0.25
CA MET A 95 -3.59 8.57 0.13
C MET A 95 -3.75 9.48 -1.09
N VAL A 96 -3.02 9.21 -2.17
CA VAL A 96 -3.18 9.97 -3.43
C VAL A 96 -4.62 9.90 -3.92
N TRP A 97 -5.23 8.72 -3.95
CA TRP A 97 -6.61 8.56 -4.40
C TRP A 97 -7.63 9.23 -3.48
N LEU A 98 -7.45 9.16 -2.16
CA LEU A 98 -8.31 9.87 -1.21
C LEU A 98 -8.23 11.39 -1.38
N LEU A 99 -7.04 11.92 -1.67
CA LEU A 99 -6.84 13.34 -1.94
C LEU A 99 -7.45 13.75 -3.29
N GLU A 100 -7.31 12.90 -4.30
CA GLU A 100 -7.91 13.09 -5.63
C GLU A 100 -9.43 13.13 -5.55
N ASP A 101 -10.06 12.26 -4.75
CA ASP A 101 -11.51 12.26 -4.49
C ASP A 101 -11.99 13.55 -3.80
N CYS A 102 -11.07 14.29 -3.13
CA CYS A 102 -11.31 15.62 -2.56
C CYS A 102 -10.86 16.77 -3.48
N GLY A 103 -10.52 16.49 -4.75
CA GLY A 103 -10.04 17.49 -5.71
C GLY A 103 -8.59 17.95 -5.50
N ILE A 104 -7.81 17.25 -4.66
CA ILE A 104 -6.42 17.60 -4.36
C ILE A 104 -5.48 16.69 -5.16
N ILE A 105 -4.86 17.23 -6.20
CA ILE A 105 -3.95 16.48 -7.07
C ILE A 105 -2.52 16.61 -6.55
N VAL A 106 -1.97 15.51 -6.04
CA VAL A 106 -0.58 15.42 -5.57
C VAL A 106 0.05 14.10 -5.99
N SER A 107 1.35 14.11 -6.25
CA SER A 107 2.05 12.88 -6.61
C SER A 107 2.29 11.98 -5.38
N ARG A 108 2.34 10.66 -5.62
CA ARG A 108 2.72 9.66 -4.60
C ARG A 108 4.04 10.01 -3.90
N ALA A 109 5.03 10.48 -4.66
CA ALA A 109 6.33 10.87 -4.11
C ALA A 109 6.22 12.07 -3.16
N THR A 110 5.33 13.02 -3.46
CA THR A 110 5.05 14.19 -2.61
C THR A 110 4.39 13.73 -1.31
N VAL A 111 3.36 12.91 -1.39
CA VAL A 111 2.70 12.32 -0.20
C VAL A 111 3.71 11.57 0.68
N TYR A 112 4.51 10.69 0.09
CA TYR A 112 5.53 9.95 0.84
C TYR A 112 6.53 10.89 1.56
N ARG A 113 7.02 11.94 0.88
CA ARG A 113 7.94 12.92 1.50
C ARG A 113 7.28 13.68 2.64
N ILE A 114 5.98 13.99 2.54
CA ILE A 114 5.22 14.64 3.62
C ILE A 114 5.14 13.70 4.82
N LEU A 115 4.72 12.44 4.62
CA LEU A 115 4.60 11.44 5.68
C LEU A 115 5.94 11.21 6.41
N VAL A 116 7.05 11.11 5.67
CA VAL A 116 8.39 10.99 6.27
C VAL A 116 8.78 12.26 7.03
N ARG A 117 8.55 13.44 6.47
CA ARG A 117 8.87 14.74 7.10
C ARG A 117 8.10 14.94 8.39
N ARG A 118 6.82 14.52 8.41
CA ARG A 118 5.94 14.56 9.59
C ARG A 118 6.19 13.40 10.57
N ARG A 119 7.17 12.50 10.28
CA ARG A 119 7.52 11.33 11.08
C ARG A 119 6.36 10.34 11.27
N LEU A 120 5.41 10.32 10.35
CA LEU A 120 4.26 9.41 10.35
C LEU A 120 4.62 8.02 9.80
N VAL A 121 5.66 7.95 8.97
CA VAL A 121 6.21 6.70 8.46
C VAL A 121 7.74 6.71 8.53
N THR A 122 8.32 5.54 8.83
CA THR A 122 9.77 5.35 8.81
C THR A 122 10.21 4.92 7.40
N PRO A 123 11.25 5.55 6.82
CA PRO A 123 11.78 5.09 5.56
C PRO A 123 12.27 3.65 5.67
N LYS A 124 11.69 2.75 4.88
CA LYS A 124 12.16 1.36 4.81
C LYS A 124 13.42 1.29 3.97
N CYS A 125 14.44 0.60 4.46
CA CYS A 125 15.59 0.20 3.65
C CYS A 125 15.11 -0.65 2.46
N LYS A 126 15.70 -0.45 1.28
CA LYS A 126 15.35 -1.26 0.10
C LYS A 126 15.95 -2.66 0.28
N GLU A 127 15.16 -3.59 0.77
CA GLU A 127 15.50 -5.01 0.68
C GLU A 127 15.38 -5.46 -0.78
N LYS A 128 16.31 -6.31 -1.21
CA LYS A 128 16.19 -6.98 -2.51
C LYS A 128 14.97 -7.90 -2.46
N ARG A 129 13.86 -7.46 -3.05
CA ARG A 129 12.67 -8.29 -3.17
C ARG A 129 12.92 -9.39 -4.19
N ARG A 130 12.51 -10.62 -3.87
CA ARG A 130 12.46 -11.70 -4.86
C ARG A 130 11.51 -11.28 -5.99
N PRO A 131 11.83 -11.59 -7.25
CA PRO A 131 10.92 -11.34 -8.35
C PRO A 131 9.62 -12.10 -8.11
N VAL A 132 8.50 -11.40 -8.17
CA VAL A 132 7.16 -11.99 -8.05
C VAL A 132 6.49 -11.92 -9.42
N THR A 133 6.05 -13.05 -9.93
CA THR A 133 5.26 -13.10 -11.15
C THR A 133 3.86 -12.57 -10.84
N LEU A 134 3.54 -11.42 -11.42
CA LEU A 134 2.22 -10.83 -11.30
C LEU A 134 1.30 -11.39 -12.38
N TYR A 135 0.13 -11.86 -12.00
CA TYR A 135 -0.86 -12.42 -12.91
C TYR A 135 -2.27 -11.89 -12.62
N THR A 136 -3.10 -11.93 -13.61
CA THR A 136 -4.55 -11.71 -13.51
C THR A 136 -5.24 -12.51 -14.60
N LYS A 137 -6.47 -12.93 -14.35
CA LYS A 137 -7.31 -13.61 -15.34
C LYS A 137 -7.79 -12.63 -16.41
N GLY A 138 -8.37 -13.17 -17.48
CA GLY A 138 -8.77 -12.39 -18.65
C GLY A 138 -10.06 -11.64 -18.47
N TYR A 139 -11.01 -12.15 -17.66
CA TYR A 139 -12.35 -11.59 -17.49
C TYR A 139 -12.91 -11.87 -16.09
N PRO A 140 -13.93 -11.11 -15.64
CA PRO A 140 -14.58 -11.35 -14.35
C PRO A 140 -15.18 -12.75 -14.28
N GLY A 141 -15.05 -13.45 -13.15
CA GLY A 141 -15.62 -14.78 -12.94
C GLY A 141 -14.91 -15.92 -13.66
N GLU A 142 -13.86 -15.67 -14.44
CA GLU A 142 -13.03 -16.74 -15.01
C GLU A 142 -12.49 -17.67 -13.92
N GLU A 143 -12.05 -17.08 -12.80
CA GLU A 143 -11.62 -17.82 -11.63
C GLU A 143 -11.86 -16.97 -10.37
N VAL A 144 -12.57 -17.51 -9.41
CA VAL A 144 -12.78 -16.94 -8.08
C VAL A 144 -12.02 -17.76 -7.05
N GLN A 145 -11.15 -17.14 -6.27
CA GLN A 145 -10.44 -17.78 -5.19
C GLN A 145 -11.32 -17.77 -3.94
N ILE A 146 -11.50 -18.92 -3.30
CA ILE A 146 -12.26 -19.07 -2.06
C ILE A 146 -11.35 -19.68 -1.00
N ASP A 147 -11.41 -19.13 0.20
CA ASP A 147 -10.61 -19.60 1.33
C ASP A 147 -11.29 -19.25 2.65
N THR A 148 -10.83 -19.88 3.73
CA THR A 148 -11.35 -19.70 5.08
C THR A 148 -10.27 -19.16 6.00
N THR A 149 -10.68 -18.34 6.98
CA THR A 149 -9.77 -17.81 8.01
C THR A 149 -10.52 -17.62 9.33
N GLU A 150 -9.78 -17.51 10.42
CA GLU A 150 -10.29 -17.28 11.77
C GLU A 150 -9.83 -15.89 12.29
N PRO A 151 -10.37 -14.79 11.80
CA PRO A 151 -9.87 -13.43 12.09
C PRO A 151 -10.03 -13.02 13.55
N MET A 152 -10.90 -13.68 14.30
CA MET A 152 -11.16 -13.45 15.72
C MET A 152 -10.60 -14.57 16.62
N GLY A 153 -9.71 -15.41 16.05
CA GLY A 153 -9.13 -16.56 16.75
C GLY A 153 -10.03 -17.79 16.76
N LYS A 154 -9.50 -18.89 17.30
CA LYS A 154 -10.14 -20.22 17.26
C LYS A 154 -11.50 -20.33 17.95
N SER A 155 -11.79 -19.46 18.90
CA SER A 155 -13.09 -19.41 19.60
C SER A 155 -14.13 -18.55 18.89
N GLY A 156 -13.73 -17.80 17.85
CA GLY A 156 -14.62 -16.96 17.08
C GLY A 156 -15.20 -17.65 15.85
N PRO A 157 -16.07 -16.96 15.10
CA PRO A 157 -16.61 -17.49 13.86
C PRO A 157 -15.53 -17.61 12.78
N THR A 158 -15.66 -18.64 11.97
CA THR A 158 -14.86 -18.81 10.74
C THR A 158 -15.40 -17.86 9.68
N LEU A 159 -14.51 -17.13 9.04
CA LEU A 159 -14.78 -16.28 7.89
C LEU A 159 -14.51 -17.08 6.62
N ILE A 160 -15.51 -17.26 5.77
CA ILE A 160 -15.37 -17.74 4.40
C ILE A 160 -15.35 -16.53 3.49
N THR A 161 -14.34 -16.41 2.62
CA THR A 161 -14.24 -15.31 1.65
C THR A 161 -14.01 -15.80 0.24
N ALA A 162 -14.45 -15.01 -0.69
CA ALA A 162 -14.21 -15.19 -2.12
C ALA A 162 -13.65 -13.90 -2.72
N VAL A 163 -12.73 -14.01 -3.66
CA VAL A 163 -12.22 -12.89 -4.45
C VAL A 163 -12.10 -13.27 -5.92
N ASP A 164 -12.70 -12.48 -6.78
CA ASP A 164 -12.51 -12.64 -8.22
C ASP A 164 -11.08 -12.26 -8.63
N ASP A 165 -10.45 -13.14 -9.38
CA ASP A 165 -9.05 -12.96 -9.78
C ASP A 165 -8.84 -11.74 -10.69
N PHE A 166 -9.80 -11.41 -11.56
CA PHE A 166 -9.72 -10.30 -12.50
C PHE A 166 -10.03 -8.95 -11.86
N SER A 167 -11.20 -8.82 -11.23
CA SER A 167 -11.73 -7.54 -10.75
C SER A 167 -11.38 -7.24 -9.30
N ARG A 168 -10.97 -8.24 -8.53
CA ARG A 168 -10.85 -8.17 -7.06
C ARG A 168 -12.19 -7.99 -6.34
N TRP A 169 -13.34 -8.19 -7.04
CA TRP A 169 -14.62 -8.24 -6.37
C TRP A 169 -14.57 -9.25 -5.22
N GLY A 170 -15.00 -8.81 -4.04
CA GLY A 170 -14.91 -9.60 -2.83
C GLY A 170 -16.26 -9.88 -2.22
N MET A 171 -16.45 -11.10 -1.75
CA MET A 171 -17.57 -11.52 -0.92
C MET A 171 -17.06 -12.26 0.31
N GLY A 172 -17.82 -12.24 1.38
CA GLY A 172 -17.48 -12.98 2.60
C GLY A 172 -18.69 -13.13 3.51
N ASP A 173 -18.68 -14.17 4.33
CA ASP A 173 -19.64 -14.39 5.40
C ASP A 173 -18.99 -15.13 6.57
N CYS A 174 -19.56 -14.97 7.74
CA CYS A 174 -19.09 -15.59 8.97
C CYS A 174 -19.99 -16.77 9.39
N TYR A 175 -19.40 -17.85 9.88
CA TYR A 175 -20.10 -19.07 10.31
C TYR A 175 -19.53 -19.60 11.62
N TRP A 176 -20.38 -20.24 12.44
CA TRP A 176 -19.90 -21.07 13.52
C TRP A 176 -19.39 -22.40 12.97
N GLY A 177 -18.08 -22.61 13.04
CA GLY A 177 -17.40 -23.80 12.52
C GLY A 177 -17.03 -23.67 11.04
N ASN A 178 -16.42 -24.74 10.53
CA ASN A 178 -15.87 -24.82 9.16
C ASN A 178 -16.31 -26.13 8.50
N ARG A 179 -17.57 -26.18 8.05
CA ARG A 179 -18.19 -27.40 7.50
C ARG A 179 -18.49 -27.24 6.01
N SER A 180 -18.52 -28.39 5.31
CA SER A 180 -18.76 -28.44 3.87
C SER A 180 -20.13 -27.93 3.46
N GLU A 181 -21.15 -28.05 4.31
CA GLU A 181 -22.49 -27.52 4.12
C GLU A 181 -22.48 -25.98 4.08
N GLN A 182 -21.71 -25.38 4.99
CA GLN A 182 -21.56 -23.92 5.06
C GLN A 182 -20.82 -23.36 3.84
N ALA A 183 -19.78 -24.04 3.39
CA ALA A 183 -19.08 -23.68 2.18
C ALA A 183 -19.96 -23.81 0.91
N ALA A 184 -20.82 -24.82 0.87
CA ALA A 184 -21.80 -25.00 -0.21
C ALA A 184 -22.89 -23.91 -0.19
N GLU A 185 -23.41 -23.56 0.99
CA GLU A 185 -24.34 -22.43 1.16
C GLU A 185 -23.71 -21.11 0.72
N PHE A 186 -22.49 -20.86 1.18
CA PHE A 186 -21.72 -19.67 0.78
C PHE A 186 -21.56 -19.59 -0.76
N LEU A 187 -21.21 -20.71 -1.41
CA LEU A 187 -21.07 -20.78 -2.86
C LEU A 187 -22.38 -20.41 -3.59
N ARG A 188 -23.53 -20.98 -3.17
CA ARG A 188 -24.83 -20.60 -3.76
C ARG A 188 -25.13 -19.12 -3.61
N ARG A 189 -24.93 -18.57 -2.44
CA ARG A 189 -25.12 -17.13 -2.18
C ARG A 189 -24.16 -16.26 -3.02
N MET A 190 -22.92 -16.73 -3.18
CA MET A 190 -21.94 -16.03 -4.00
C MET A 190 -22.35 -15.97 -5.47
N VAL A 191 -22.82 -17.07 -6.04
CA VAL A 191 -23.31 -17.09 -7.43
C VAL A 191 -24.51 -16.16 -7.61
N MET A 192 -25.43 -16.13 -6.65
CA MET A 192 -26.60 -15.24 -6.69
C MET A 192 -26.23 -13.75 -6.54
N SER A 193 -25.12 -13.43 -5.88
CA SER A 193 -24.71 -12.06 -5.56
C SER A 193 -23.64 -11.50 -6.51
N ALA A 194 -22.96 -12.35 -7.26
CA ALA A 194 -21.89 -11.95 -8.15
C ALA A 194 -22.47 -11.19 -9.37
N PRO A 195 -21.92 -10.02 -9.75
CA PRO A 195 -22.36 -9.26 -10.93
C PRO A 195 -21.78 -9.81 -12.24
N PHE A 196 -21.41 -11.09 -12.26
CA PHE A 196 -20.85 -11.79 -13.41
C PHE A 196 -21.02 -13.31 -13.24
N PRO A 197 -21.05 -14.09 -14.33
CA PRO A 197 -21.10 -15.54 -14.27
C PRO A 197 -19.76 -16.11 -13.76
N ILE A 198 -19.84 -17.09 -12.83
CA ILE A 198 -18.65 -17.74 -12.27
C ILE A 198 -18.38 -19.04 -13.03
N LYS A 199 -17.20 -19.17 -13.65
CA LYS A 199 -16.79 -20.34 -14.44
C LYS A 199 -15.95 -21.33 -13.64
N ALA A 200 -15.16 -20.84 -12.71
CA ALA A 200 -14.33 -21.71 -11.88
C ALA A 200 -14.12 -21.12 -10.49
N VAL A 201 -14.00 -22.00 -9.51
CA VAL A 201 -13.57 -21.66 -8.15
C VAL A 201 -12.24 -22.34 -7.86
N ARG A 202 -11.33 -21.59 -7.25
CA ARG A 202 -10.05 -22.09 -6.75
C ARG A 202 -10.08 -22.17 -5.24
N THR A 203 -9.74 -23.34 -4.70
CA THR A 203 -9.68 -23.58 -3.25
C THR A 203 -8.40 -24.31 -2.89
N ASP A 204 -8.08 -24.32 -1.63
CA ASP A 204 -7.12 -25.27 -1.09
C ASP A 204 -7.73 -26.70 -0.98
N ASN A 205 -7.06 -27.60 -0.27
CA ASN A 205 -7.51 -28.98 -0.06
C ASN A 205 -8.24 -29.18 1.28
N GLY A 206 -8.74 -28.10 1.90
CA GLY A 206 -9.48 -28.12 3.16
C GLY A 206 -10.69 -29.07 3.13
N SER A 207 -11.08 -29.56 4.30
CA SER A 207 -12.21 -30.48 4.44
C SER A 207 -13.56 -29.84 4.10
N GLU A 208 -13.67 -28.54 4.32
CA GLU A 208 -14.83 -27.69 3.99
C GLU A 208 -15.14 -27.63 2.50
N PHE A 209 -14.12 -27.75 1.65
CA PHE A 209 -14.27 -27.75 0.20
C PHE A 209 -14.45 -29.15 -0.41
N LYS A 210 -14.87 -30.13 0.40
CA LYS A 210 -15.18 -31.49 -0.03
C LYS A 210 -16.70 -31.75 -0.01
N LYS A 211 -17.12 -32.97 -0.17
CA LYS A 211 -18.53 -33.43 -0.04
C LYS A 211 -19.55 -32.43 -0.67
N TYR A 212 -20.33 -31.78 0.16
CA TYR A 212 -21.44 -30.88 -0.25
C TYR A 212 -20.98 -29.70 -1.10
N PHE A 213 -19.76 -29.17 -0.87
CA PHE A 213 -19.21 -28.15 -1.71
C PHE A 213 -18.97 -28.63 -3.15
N ILE A 214 -18.45 -29.85 -3.32
CA ILE A 214 -18.23 -30.47 -4.64
C ILE A 214 -19.57 -30.69 -5.35
N ILE A 215 -20.56 -31.22 -4.63
CA ILE A 215 -21.93 -31.46 -5.17
C ILE A 215 -22.50 -30.10 -5.64
N CYS A 216 -22.41 -29.10 -4.81
CA CYS A 216 -22.90 -27.74 -5.17
C CYS A 216 -22.20 -27.17 -6.40
N CYS A 217 -20.88 -27.35 -6.54
CA CYS A 217 -20.17 -26.94 -7.75
C CYS A 217 -20.67 -27.67 -9.01
N GLN A 218 -20.96 -28.96 -8.90
CA GLN A 218 -21.52 -29.77 -10.00
C GLN A 218 -22.94 -29.30 -10.39
N GLU A 219 -23.79 -29.05 -9.40
CA GLU A 219 -25.15 -28.52 -9.61
C GLU A 219 -25.15 -27.15 -10.33
N LEU A 220 -24.14 -26.32 -10.06
CA LEU A 220 -24.00 -24.99 -10.60
C LEU A 220 -23.12 -24.91 -11.87
N ASP A 221 -22.67 -26.04 -12.40
CA ASP A 221 -21.71 -26.13 -13.52
C ASP A 221 -20.45 -25.28 -13.34
N ILE A 222 -19.89 -25.29 -12.11
CA ILE A 222 -18.70 -24.54 -11.75
C ILE A 222 -17.51 -25.50 -11.63
N ARG A 223 -16.45 -25.22 -12.37
CA ARG A 223 -15.21 -26.01 -12.32
C ARG A 223 -14.43 -25.75 -11.04
N ILE A 224 -14.01 -26.81 -10.35
CA ILE A 224 -13.13 -26.72 -9.17
C ILE A 224 -11.68 -26.82 -9.59
N ILE A 225 -10.86 -25.86 -9.12
CA ILE A 225 -9.41 -25.84 -9.29
C ILE A 225 -8.78 -25.99 -7.91
N ARG A 226 -8.02 -27.07 -7.70
CA ARG A 226 -7.31 -27.31 -6.44
C ARG A 226 -5.91 -26.74 -6.48
N ASN A 227 -5.51 -26.11 -5.39
CA ASN A 227 -4.13 -25.65 -5.25
C ASN A 227 -3.19 -26.85 -5.17
N PRO A 228 -2.05 -26.81 -5.87
CA PRO A 228 -0.99 -27.80 -5.65
C PRO A 228 -0.52 -27.76 -4.19
N VAL A 229 -0.24 -28.94 -3.65
CA VAL A 229 0.30 -29.07 -2.28
C VAL A 229 1.64 -28.31 -2.21
N HIS A 230 1.82 -27.48 -1.17
CA HIS A 230 3.00 -26.64 -0.94
C HIS A 230 3.25 -25.51 -1.96
N HIS A 231 2.21 -24.98 -2.62
CA HIS A 231 2.32 -23.82 -3.50
C HIS A 231 1.57 -22.60 -2.93
N PRO A 232 2.13 -21.86 -1.96
CA PRO A 232 1.45 -20.75 -1.28
C PRO A 232 1.12 -19.57 -2.20
N THR A 233 1.77 -19.47 -3.37
CA THR A 233 1.53 -18.37 -4.32
C THR A 233 0.18 -18.43 -5.02
N SER A 234 -0.54 -19.55 -4.95
CA SER A 234 -1.81 -19.76 -5.66
C SER A 234 -3.01 -19.05 -5.02
N ASN A 235 -2.97 -18.78 -3.70
CA ASN A 235 -4.03 -18.10 -2.93
C ASN A 235 -3.72 -16.66 -2.53
N GLY A 236 -2.67 -16.07 -3.06
CA GLY A 236 -2.19 -14.77 -2.61
C GLY A 236 -3.20 -13.62 -2.70
N LYS A 237 -4.26 -13.74 -3.50
CA LYS A 237 -5.30 -12.71 -3.63
C LYS A 237 -6.34 -12.82 -2.52
N VAL A 238 -6.79 -14.01 -2.20
CA VAL A 238 -7.74 -14.24 -1.09
C VAL A 238 -7.06 -14.02 0.26
N GLU A 239 -5.80 -14.45 0.44
CA GLU A 239 -5.00 -14.14 1.65
C GLU A 239 -4.84 -12.62 1.84
N ARG A 240 -4.67 -11.89 0.73
CA ARG A 240 -4.62 -10.41 0.78
C ARG A 240 -5.97 -9.81 1.16
N LEU A 241 -7.08 -10.40 0.69
CA LEU A 241 -8.42 -9.97 1.09
C LEU A 241 -8.64 -10.23 2.58
N HIS A 242 -8.25 -11.41 3.12
CA HIS A 242 -8.32 -11.73 4.55
C HIS A 242 -7.65 -10.64 5.39
N ARG A 243 -6.36 -10.37 5.11
CA ARG A 243 -5.62 -9.32 5.82
C ARG A 243 -6.28 -7.96 5.71
N THR A 244 -6.84 -7.64 4.56
CA THR A 244 -7.52 -6.36 4.33
C THR A 244 -8.80 -6.25 5.16
N ILE A 245 -9.59 -7.33 5.25
CA ILE A 245 -10.79 -7.38 6.09
C ILE A 245 -10.41 -7.28 7.58
N GLU A 246 -9.39 -8.00 8.01
CA GLU A 246 -8.89 -7.91 9.40
C GLU A 246 -8.46 -6.49 9.76
N GLU A 247 -7.56 -5.89 8.97
CA GLU A 247 -6.98 -4.57 9.23
C GLU A 247 -7.98 -3.42 9.08
N GLU A 248 -8.87 -3.50 8.10
CA GLU A 248 -9.73 -2.38 7.71
C GLU A 248 -11.18 -2.51 8.21
N CYS A 249 -11.64 -3.72 8.58
CA CYS A 249 -12.95 -3.97 9.13
C CYS A 249 -12.89 -4.38 10.60
N PHE A 250 -12.51 -5.61 10.90
CA PHE A 250 -12.67 -6.19 12.23
C PHE A 250 -11.85 -5.51 13.33
N TRP A 251 -10.60 -5.16 13.08
CA TRP A 251 -9.80 -4.42 14.07
C TRP A 251 -10.33 -3.01 14.34
N ARG A 252 -10.99 -2.38 13.37
CA ARG A 252 -11.54 -1.03 13.54
C ARG A 252 -12.84 -0.99 14.31
N VAL A 253 -13.66 -2.03 14.16
CA VAL A 253 -14.96 -2.11 14.84
C VAL A 253 -14.88 -2.86 16.16
N ALA A 254 -13.68 -3.30 16.58
CA ALA A 254 -13.44 -4.11 17.76
C ALA A 254 -14.43 -5.30 17.82
N ALA A 255 -14.51 -6.05 16.71
CA ALA A 255 -15.42 -7.18 16.57
C ALA A 255 -15.21 -8.19 17.69
N LYS A 256 -16.31 -8.55 18.38
CA LYS A 256 -16.27 -9.52 19.46
C LYS A 256 -16.30 -10.95 18.92
N PRO A 257 -15.48 -11.85 19.48
CA PRO A 257 -15.39 -13.22 18.98
C PRO A 257 -16.70 -14.04 19.08
N ASP A 258 -17.61 -13.65 19.94
CA ASP A 258 -18.84 -14.35 20.28
C ASP A 258 -20.11 -13.78 19.62
N ASP A 259 -19.99 -12.71 18.84
CA ASP A 259 -21.13 -12.04 18.19
C ASP A 259 -21.08 -12.20 16.66
N LEU A 260 -21.72 -13.27 16.18
CA LEU A 260 -21.80 -13.59 14.76
C LEU A 260 -22.57 -12.54 13.95
N ASP A 261 -23.69 -12.06 14.48
CA ASP A 261 -24.55 -11.11 13.76
C ASP A 261 -23.87 -9.74 13.66
N TYR A 262 -23.16 -9.33 14.70
CA TYR A 262 -22.33 -8.14 14.68
C TYR A 262 -21.20 -8.25 13.65
N ALA A 263 -20.51 -9.42 13.60
CA ALA A 263 -19.45 -9.66 12.62
C ALA A 263 -20.01 -9.63 11.18
N ARG A 264 -21.13 -10.28 10.91
CA ARG A 264 -21.81 -10.28 9.61
C ARG A 264 -22.25 -8.90 9.17
N TYR A 265 -22.84 -8.14 10.09
CA TYR A 265 -23.29 -6.77 9.80
C TYR A 265 -22.14 -5.88 9.32
N TRP A 266 -21.04 -5.83 10.05
CA TRP A 266 -19.90 -4.99 9.67
C TRP A 266 -19.18 -5.51 8.45
N LEU A 267 -19.03 -6.81 8.30
CA LEU A 267 -18.44 -7.44 7.12
C LEU A 267 -19.22 -7.09 5.85
N SER A 268 -20.54 -7.22 5.88
CA SER A 268 -21.42 -6.86 4.75
C SER A 268 -21.27 -5.40 4.34
N ARG A 269 -21.34 -4.48 5.31
CA ARG A 269 -21.13 -3.04 5.06
C ARG A 269 -19.74 -2.75 4.51
N TYR A 270 -18.72 -3.39 5.08
CA TYR A 270 -17.35 -3.23 4.62
C TYR A 270 -17.16 -3.72 3.19
N LEU A 271 -17.66 -4.91 2.85
CA LEU A 271 -17.55 -5.48 1.51
C LEU A 271 -18.35 -4.69 0.47
N GLY A 272 -19.50 -4.13 0.83
CA GLY A 272 -20.20 -3.17 -0.01
C GLY A 272 -19.31 -1.96 -0.36
N TRP A 273 -18.72 -1.32 0.64
CA TRP A 273 -17.76 -0.22 0.44
C TRP A 273 -16.50 -0.67 -0.31
N TYR A 274 -15.95 -1.85 0.01
CA TYR A 274 -14.78 -2.43 -0.65
C TYR A 274 -15.00 -2.58 -2.16
N ASN A 275 -16.14 -3.09 -2.57
CA ASN A 275 -16.45 -3.34 -3.96
C ASN A 275 -16.75 -2.04 -4.75
N THR A 276 -17.40 -1.06 -4.12
CA THR A 276 -17.92 0.14 -4.81
C THR A 276 -17.05 1.38 -4.67
N LYS A 277 -16.33 1.52 -3.56
CA LYS A 277 -15.61 2.77 -3.22
C LYS A 277 -14.10 2.57 -3.01
N ARG A 278 -13.67 1.39 -2.56
CA ARG A 278 -12.27 1.16 -2.28
C ARG A 278 -11.45 1.00 -3.54
N ARG A 279 -10.57 1.95 -3.81
CA ARG A 279 -9.63 1.87 -4.95
C ARG A 279 -8.49 0.89 -4.67
N HIS A 280 -8.07 0.15 -5.68
CA HIS A 280 -7.09 -0.92 -5.60
C HIS A 280 -5.83 -0.64 -6.43
N GLY A 281 -4.66 -0.79 -5.80
CA GLY A 281 -3.34 -0.69 -6.44
C GLY A 281 -2.77 -2.04 -6.91
N GLY A 282 -3.55 -3.13 -6.85
CA GLY A 282 -3.13 -4.44 -7.31
C GLY A 282 -2.88 -4.48 -8.82
N TYR A 283 -2.14 -5.48 -9.28
CA TYR A 283 -1.86 -5.67 -10.70
C TYR A 283 -3.17 -5.74 -11.52
N GLY A 284 -3.21 -4.98 -12.61
CA GLY A 284 -4.39 -4.86 -13.46
C GLY A 284 -5.45 -3.86 -13.00
N MET A 285 -5.47 -3.45 -11.73
CA MET A 285 -6.53 -2.58 -11.19
C MET A 285 -6.36 -1.10 -11.53
N LYS A 286 -5.12 -0.60 -11.61
CA LYS A 286 -4.81 0.80 -11.97
C LYS A 286 -5.59 1.85 -11.17
N GLY A 287 -5.82 1.62 -9.87
CA GLY A 287 -6.56 2.54 -9.01
C GLY A 287 -8.10 2.47 -9.14
N ARG A 288 -8.64 1.51 -9.88
CA ARG A 288 -10.09 1.27 -9.97
C ARG A 288 -10.63 0.56 -8.74
N THR A 289 -11.94 0.71 -8.51
CA THR A 289 -12.68 -0.19 -7.61
C THR A 289 -12.97 -1.52 -8.31
N PRO A 290 -13.31 -2.58 -7.57
CA PRO A 290 -13.76 -3.83 -8.18
C PRO A 290 -14.94 -3.63 -9.14
N GLN A 291 -15.95 -2.85 -8.74
CA GLN A 291 -17.10 -2.53 -9.57
C GLN A 291 -16.69 -1.84 -10.87
N GLN A 292 -15.91 -0.76 -10.80
CA GLN A 292 -15.42 -0.06 -11.99
C GLN A 292 -14.65 -0.97 -12.94
N ARG A 293 -13.88 -1.93 -12.38
CA ARG A 293 -13.14 -2.88 -13.20
C ARG A 293 -14.05 -3.86 -13.96
N ILE A 294 -15.17 -4.24 -13.34
CA ILE A 294 -16.20 -5.09 -13.97
C ILE A 294 -16.95 -4.29 -15.05
N GLU A 295 -17.40 -3.09 -14.70
CA GLU A 295 -18.08 -2.17 -15.62
C GLU A 295 -17.26 -1.88 -16.88
N ASP A 296 -15.97 -1.53 -16.71
CA ASP A 296 -15.06 -1.32 -17.83
C ASP A 296 -14.96 -2.56 -18.74
N TYR A 297 -14.94 -3.76 -18.15
CA TYR A 297 -14.88 -4.99 -18.92
C TYR A 297 -16.18 -5.22 -19.71
N ILE A 298 -17.33 -5.07 -19.09
CA ILE A 298 -18.64 -5.28 -19.71
C ILE A 298 -18.85 -4.28 -20.85
N ILE A 299 -18.53 -3.00 -20.64
CA ILE A 299 -18.64 -1.94 -21.68
C ILE A 299 -17.80 -2.30 -22.91
N ASN A 300 -16.59 -2.81 -22.69
CA ASN A 300 -15.68 -3.20 -23.79
C ASN A 300 -16.00 -4.57 -24.40
N ASN A 301 -16.87 -5.37 -23.77
CA ASN A 301 -17.25 -6.72 -24.20
C ASN A 301 -18.76 -6.93 -24.04
N PRO A 302 -19.63 -6.30 -24.84
CA PRO A 302 -21.09 -6.32 -24.64
C PRO A 302 -21.72 -7.72 -24.72
N SER A 303 -21.09 -8.66 -25.44
CA SER A 303 -21.53 -10.04 -25.54
C SER A 303 -21.23 -10.91 -24.31
N TYR A 304 -20.45 -10.40 -23.36
CA TYR A 304 -19.98 -11.18 -22.20
C TYR A 304 -21.12 -11.69 -21.31
N LEU A 305 -22.19 -10.90 -21.14
CA LEU A 305 -23.36 -11.26 -20.33
C LEU A 305 -24.47 -11.93 -21.13
N GLN A 306 -24.35 -12.07 -22.47
CA GLN A 306 -25.35 -12.71 -23.30
C GLN A 306 -25.43 -14.21 -22.98
N GLY A 307 -26.60 -14.67 -22.52
CA GLY A 307 -26.87 -16.06 -22.18
C GLY A 307 -26.37 -16.48 -20.78
N ALA A 308 -25.95 -15.55 -19.93
CA ALA A 308 -25.64 -15.84 -18.54
C ALA A 308 -26.88 -15.54 -17.67
N ASP A 309 -27.23 -16.48 -16.77
CA ASP A 309 -28.19 -16.26 -15.68
C ASP A 309 -27.57 -15.28 -14.65
N VAL A 310 -27.43 -14.04 -15.05
CA VAL A 310 -27.01 -12.96 -14.16
C VAL A 310 -28.27 -12.24 -13.69
N ASN A 311 -28.38 -12.03 -12.39
CA ASN A 311 -29.53 -11.33 -11.81
C ASN A 311 -29.71 -9.96 -12.47
N GLU A 312 -30.77 -9.79 -13.27
CA GLU A 312 -31.06 -8.56 -14.05
C GLU A 312 -31.08 -7.30 -13.18
N THR A 313 -31.46 -7.44 -11.91
CA THR A 313 -31.45 -6.35 -10.95
C THR A 313 -30.03 -5.83 -10.67
N LEU A 314 -29.01 -6.70 -10.73
CA LEU A 314 -27.60 -6.32 -10.57
C LEU A 314 -27.05 -5.60 -11.81
N ILE A 315 -27.54 -5.95 -13.00
CA ILE A 315 -27.19 -5.27 -14.25
C ILE A 315 -27.73 -3.83 -14.24
N LEU A 316 -28.95 -3.62 -13.75
CA LEU A 316 -29.54 -2.27 -13.59
C LEU A 316 -28.74 -1.39 -12.62
N TYR A 317 -28.16 -1.96 -11.55
CA TYR A 317 -27.30 -1.20 -10.63
C TYR A 317 -25.94 -0.78 -11.22
N ILE A 318 -25.52 -1.40 -12.31
CA ILE A 318 -24.27 -1.05 -13.02
C ILE A 318 -24.48 0.15 -13.96
N PHE A 319 -25.71 0.38 -14.44
CA PHE A 319 -26.04 1.41 -15.45
C PHE A 319 -26.87 2.58 -14.91
N VAL A 320 -27.16 2.62 -13.62
CA VAL A 320 -27.82 3.75 -12.93
C VAL A 320 -26.85 4.38 -11.91
#